data_37b259a5c416f7f0e03a641ef35332a5
#
_entry.id   37b259a5c416f7f0e03a641ef35332a5
#
_cell.length_a   1.000
_cell.length_b   1.000
_cell.length_c   1.000
_cell.angle_alpha   90.00
_cell.angle_beta   90.00
_cell.angle_gamma   90.00
#
_symmetry.space_group_name_H-M   'P 1'
#
loop_
_entity.id
_entity.type
_entity.pdbx_description
1 polymer ?
#
loop_
_entity_poly.entity_id
_entity_poly.type
_entity_poly.pdbx_seq_one_letter_code
_entity_poly.pdbx_strand_id
1 'polypeptide(L)'
;MGIILLASVFGGCAVKPETPVETYAPWNSSDNLMIVTPEKGNNTYPTATEPGLYTDGPAVPTETVPSATGPSDNTPVNTSAPSTDVPSTQKPTDKPTPTVKPTDGPQGSIPDNTPKYGDSEFAQMVSIPGREEEVYCVTLDKNKEYWDCPVSKLGHIFVHNLVAFPELDLAINPKSSWHDWNNTTVEYVRLLDSIYEKGYVLIDANYIFDYQYRDGRLIANLKKSVKLPKGKIGVVISCDNVCFPENEHGTGRVDKIVVYNGRIASYTYFDDGTEEYSYERDVCDITEQFCLKHPDFSFAGARLMLACSGNAGILGYRTDDSYAAKGYDVEKERAQAREVIKYLKEHGFYFGCHSYAHLDLNTLTGSKLDKEFNSWNTQVKPLIGYTPFYVYPFGNWVEAETEQYKRLVSEGFHVMYGTSMNEILVNGTYQHRDVGNIYGERFIYCGKTMVAYAKNGTFDKYGDVYELYDNDGRYIKLYR
;
A
#
# COMPACT_ATOMS: atom_id res chain seq x y z
N MET A 1 -22.29 -76.73 -15.97
CA MET A 1 -21.94 -76.32 -14.61
C MET A 1 -21.02 -75.11 -14.74
N GLY A 2 -21.60 -73.92 -14.92
CA GLY A 2 -20.88 -72.67 -15.17
C GLY A 2 -21.05 -71.72 -14.00
N ILE A 3 -19.96 -71.27 -13.46
CA ILE A 3 -19.90 -70.30 -12.37
C ILE A 3 -19.82 -68.93 -13.04
N ILE A 4 -20.84 -68.09 -12.81
CA ILE A 4 -20.85 -66.69 -13.21
C ILE A 4 -20.17 -65.89 -12.06
N LEU A 5 -19.04 -65.27 -12.34
CA LEU A 5 -18.43 -64.25 -11.45
C LEU A 5 -19.01 -62.85 -11.82
N LEU A 6 -19.73 -62.26 -10.87
CA LEU A 6 -20.09 -60.87 -10.93
C LEU A 6 -18.87 -60.01 -10.54
N ALA A 7 -18.36 -59.22 -11.46
CA ALA A 7 -17.39 -58.17 -11.18
C ALA A 7 -18.14 -56.89 -10.82
N SER A 8 -18.03 -56.45 -9.58
CA SER A 8 -18.49 -55.15 -9.13
C SER A 8 -17.53 -54.05 -9.59
N VAL A 9 -18.03 -53.15 -10.45
CA VAL A 9 -17.31 -51.96 -10.90
C VAL A 9 -17.35 -50.95 -9.76
N PHE A 10 -16.26 -50.76 -9.06
CA PHE A 10 -16.03 -49.55 -8.24
C PHE A 10 -15.51 -48.46 -9.14
N GLY A 11 -16.35 -47.48 -9.41
CA GLY A 11 -15.96 -46.22 -10.05
C GLY A 11 -15.06 -45.40 -9.11
N GLY A 12 -13.75 -45.51 -9.28
CA GLY A 12 -12.81 -44.62 -8.66
C GLY A 12 -12.87 -43.27 -9.33
N CYS A 13 -13.31 -42.22 -8.63
CA CYS A 13 -13.05 -40.84 -9.01
C CYS A 13 -11.53 -40.64 -9.03
N ALA A 14 -10.97 -40.57 -10.22
CA ALA A 14 -9.59 -40.13 -10.39
C ALA A 14 -9.53 -38.64 -9.98
N VAL A 15 -8.92 -38.38 -8.85
CA VAL A 15 -8.46 -37.04 -8.46
C VAL A 15 -7.44 -36.65 -9.52
N LYS A 16 -7.73 -35.62 -10.31
CA LYS A 16 -6.73 -35.00 -11.17
C LYS A 16 -5.59 -34.52 -10.26
N PRO A 17 -4.32 -34.74 -10.63
CA PRO A 17 -3.22 -34.14 -9.90
C PRO A 17 -3.38 -32.62 -9.97
N GLU A 18 -3.32 -31.96 -8.82
CA GLU A 18 -3.24 -30.53 -8.73
C GLU A 18 -2.04 -30.08 -9.56
N THR A 19 -2.28 -29.18 -10.50
CA THR A 19 -1.20 -28.47 -11.20
C THR A 19 -0.35 -27.82 -10.14
N PRO A 20 0.99 -27.92 -10.21
CA PRO A 20 1.87 -27.23 -9.29
C PRO A 20 1.51 -25.73 -9.32
N VAL A 21 1.29 -25.15 -8.15
CA VAL A 21 1.22 -23.70 -8.00
C VAL A 21 2.59 -23.22 -8.46
N GLU A 22 2.65 -22.55 -9.61
CA GLU A 22 3.85 -21.87 -10.04
C GLU A 22 4.17 -20.82 -8.95
N THR A 23 5.20 -21.10 -8.19
CA THR A 23 5.80 -20.13 -7.28
C THR A 23 6.43 -19.07 -8.16
N TYR A 24 5.78 -17.91 -8.26
CA TYR A 24 6.35 -16.76 -8.94
C TYR A 24 7.64 -16.39 -8.23
N ALA A 25 8.75 -16.49 -8.95
CA ALA A 25 10.00 -15.89 -8.53
C ALA A 25 9.76 -14.38 -8.27
N PRO A 26 10.39 -13.81 -7.24
CA PRO A 26 10.32 -12.37 -7.04
C PRO A 26 10.71 -11.68 -8.35
N TRP A 27 9.89 -10.71 -8.72
CA TRP A 27 10.05 -9.99 -9.97
C TRP A 27 11.42 -9.33 -10.03
N ASN A 28 12.26 -9.82 -10.94
CA ASN A 28 13.59 -9.31 -11.16
C ASN A 28 13.50 -8.29 -12.30
N SER A 29 13.84 -7.03 -12.05
CA SER A 29 13.85 -5.93 -13.01
C SER A 29 14.71 -6.17 -14.26
N SER A 30 15.41 -7.30 -14.32
CA SER A 30 16.32 -7.68 -15.41
C SER A 30 15.70 -8.47 -16.55
N ASP A 31 14.37 -8.76 -16.54
CA ASP A 31 13.75 -9.43 -17.68
C ASP A 31 13.67 -8.47 -18.87
N ASN A 32 14.57 -8.71 -19.81
CA ASN A 32 14.80 -8.01 -21.07
C ASN A 32 13.51 -7.75 -21.87
N LEU A 33 12.82 -6.65 -21.59
CA LEU A 33 11.90 -6.05 -22.54
C LEU A 33 12.74 -5.37 -23.63
N MET A 34 12.93 -6.05 -24.76
CA MET A 34 13.50 -5.39 -25.95
C MET A 34 12.57 -4.25 -26.36
N ILE A 35 13.02 -3.03 -26.11
CA ILE A 35 12.37 -1.84 -26.68
C ILE A 35 12.74 -1.79 -28.16
N VAL A 36 11.76 -1.99 -29.02
CA VAL A 36 11.96 -1.79 -30.46
C VAL A 36 11.87 -0.30 -30.73
N THR A 37 13.02 0.35 -30.86
CA THR A 37 13.10 1.69 -31.46
C THR A 37 13.11 1.56 -32.98
N PRO A 38 12.50 2.50 -33.74
CA PRO A 38 12.45 2.42 -35.21
C PRO A 38 13.71 2.92 -35.90
N GLU A 39 14.90 2.77 -35.34
CA GLU A 39 16.14 2.93 -36.10
C GLU A 39 17.33 2.17 -35.53
N LYS A 40 18.13 1.58 -36.46
CA LYS A 40 19.32 0.81 -36.20
C LYS A 40 20.40 1.64 -35.53
N GLY A 41 20.66 1.39 -34.28
CA GLY A 41 21.87 1.83 -33.59
C GLY A 41 22.25 0.82 -32.53
N ASN A 42 23.47 0.28 -32.62
CA ASN A 42 24.09 -0.57 -31.60
C ASN A 42 24.22 0.21 -30.29
N ASN A 43 23.24 0.07 -29.41
CA ASN A 43 23.31 0.57 -28.04
C ASN A 43 23.05 -0.56 -27.06
N THR A 44 24.11 -1.08 -26.47
CA THR A 44 24.05 -1.85 -25.22
C THR A 44 23.62 -0.90 -24.13
N TYR A 45 22.39 -1.05 -23.66
CA TYR A 45 21.87 -0.30 -22.52
C TYR A 45 22.44 -0.89 -21.23
N PRO A 46 22.93 -0.05 -20.29
CA PRO A 46 23.20 -0.52 -18.95
C PRO A 46 21.88 -0.98 -18.32
N THR A 47 21.93 -2.10 -17.62
CA THR A 47 20.87 -2.59 -16.76
C THR A 47 20.36 -1.44 -15.90
N ALA A 48 19.11 -1.03 -16.09
CA ALA A 48 18.48 -0.04 -15.23
C ALA A 48 18.28 -0.71 -13.86
N THR A 49 19.18 -0.39 -12.94
CA THR A 49 18.87 -0.46 -11.52
C THR A 49 17.72 0.53 -11.30
N GLU A 50 16.64 0.09 -10.67
CA GLU A 50 15.64 1.05 -10.16
C GLU A 50 16.40 2.20 -9.51
N PRO A 51 16.12 3.47 -9.88
CA PRO A 51 16.61 4.56 -9.08
C PRO A 51 15.98 4.33 -7.71
N GLY A 52 16.83 4.13 -6.71
CA GLY A 52 16.36 3.97 -5.35
C GLY A 52 15.56 5.21 -4.99
N LEU A 53 14.26 5.12 -5.15
CA LEU A 53 13.30 6.20 -4.90
C LEU A 53 13.42 6.74 -3.47
N TYR A 54 14.15 6.03 -2.60
CA TYR A 54 14.22 6.34 -1.17
C TYR A 54 15.56 5.95 -0.51
N THR A 55 16.68 5.98 -1.23
CA THR A 55 17.98 5.61 -0.63
C THR A 55 18.68 6.75 0.11
N ASP A 56 18.20 7.99 0.04
CA ASP A 56 18.81 9.13 0.72
C ASP A 56 17.92 9.69 1.84
N GLY A 57 17.66 8.86 2.85
CA GLY A 57 17.55 9.40 4.20
C GLY A 57 18.94 9.93 4.61
N PRO A 58 19.05 11.02 5.42
CA PRO A 58 20.33 11.58 5.77
C PRO A 58 21.21 10.49 6.37
N ALA A 59 22.38 10.28 5.75
CA ALA A 59 23.40 9.40 6.27
C ALA A 59 23.70 9.84 7.70
N VAL A 60 23.45 8.96 8.65
CA VAL A 60 23.89 9.15 10.03
C VAL A 60 25.42 9.32 9.98
N PRO A 61 26.01 10.41 10.48
CA PRO A 61 27.46 10.56 10.49
C PRO A 61 28.04 9.40 11.29
N THR A 62 28.83 8.58 10.65
CA THR A 62 29.71 7.62 11.32
C THR A 62 30.75 8.45 12.05
N GLU A 63 30.63 8.59 13.36
CA GLU A 63 31.71 9.10 14.20
C GLU A 63 32.91 8.14 14.03
N THR A 64 33.88 8.58 13.29
CA THR A 64 35.23 7.99 13.29
C THR A 64 35.89 8.36 14.59
N VAL A 65 35.97 7.40 15.50
CA VAL A 65 36.81 7.47 16.69
C VAL A 65 38.26 7.48 16.21
N PRO A 66 39.06 8.50 16.56
CA PRO A 66 40.48 8.49 16.24
C PRO A 66 41.20 7.45 17.09
N SER A 67 41.91 6.57 16.43
CA SER A 67 42.84 5.62 17.03
C SER A 67 44.05 6.40 17.60
N ALA A 68 44.17 6.46 18.90
CA ALA A 68 45.37 6.99 19.58
C ALA A 68 46.30 5.82 19.89
N THR A 69 47.47 5.82 19.24
CA THR A 69 48.62 4.94 19.51
C THR A 69 49.51 5.53 20.59
N GLY A 70 49.76 4.73 21.62
CA GLY A 70 50.98 4.52 22.38
C GLY A 70 51.35 5.52 23.48
N PRO A 71 52.36 5.25 24.32
CA PRO A 71 52.96 3.97 24.69
C PRO A 71 52.87 3.61 26.18
N SER A 72 53.27 2.39 26.47
CA SER A 72 53.44 1.75 27.78
C SER A 72 54.43 2.44 28.74
N ASP A 73 54.11 2.44 30.02
CA ASP A 73 55.12 2.25 31.07
C ASP A 73 54.59 1.56 32.33
N ASN A 74 55.39 0.65 32.84
CA ASN A 74 55.18 -0.24 33.96
C ASN A 74 55.38 0.50 35.32
N THR A 75 54.66 0.19 36.33
CA THR A 75 55.15 -0.50 37.57
C THR A 75 54.10 -0.45 38.68
N PRO A 76 54.12 -1.42 39.63
CA PRO A 76 53.01 -1.69 40.53
C PRO A 76 53.20 -1.05 41.89
N VAL A 77 52.10 -0.66 42.57
CA VAL A 77 52.11 -0.45 44.02
C VAL A 77 50.92 -1.16 44.66
N ASN A 78 51.32 -2.02 45.55
CA ASN A 78 50.54 -2.85 46.47
C ASN A 78 50.14 -2.00 47.69
N THR A 79 48.89 -2.07 48.17
CA THR A 79 48.58 -2.02 49.62
C THR A 79 47.15 -2.49 49.92
N SER A 80 47.10 -3.62 50.56
CA SER A 80 46.32 -4.10 51.72
C SER A 80 44.93 -3.56 52.02
N ALA A 81 44.04 -4.55 52.16
CA ALA A 81 42.72 -4.50 52.78
C ALA A 81 42.75 -4.14 54.28
N PRO A 82 41.58 -3.84 54.85
CA PRO A 82 41.11 -4.74 55.88
C PRO A 82 39.66 -5.21 55.74
N SER A 83 39.52 -6.44 56.23
CA SER A 83 38.36 -7.25 56.50
C SER A 83 37.43 -6.63 57.53
N THR A 84 36.12 -6.70 57.34
CA THR A 84 35.16 -6.87 58.45
C THR A 84 33.90 -7.62 57.95
N ASP A 85 33.73 -8.72 58.60
CA ASP A 85 32.56 -9.51 58.99
C ASP A 85 31.20 -9.42 58.26
N VAL A 86 30.80 -10.57 57.78
CA VAL A 86 29.46 -10.99 57.38
C VAL A 86 28.64 -11.38 58.63
N PRO A 87 27.35 -11.07 58.68
CA PRO A 87 26.36 -11.99 59.22
C PRO A 87 25.48 -12.56 58.17
N SER A 88 25.49 -13.87 58.12
CA SER A 88 24.53 -14.76 57.49
C SER A 88 23.10 -14.45 57.96
N THR A 89 22.16 -14.20 57.04
CA THR A 89 20.75 -14.62 57.29
C THR A 89 19.94 -14.75 56.04
N GLN A 90 19.36 -15.92 55.93
CA GLN A 90 18.04 -16.28 55.38
C GLN A 90 17.80 -16.16 53.88
N LYS A 91 17.71 -17.35 53.32
CA LYS A 91 17.05 -17.73 52.08
C LYS A 91 15.63 -17.14 52.03
N PRO A 92 15.24 -16.36 50.98
CA PRO A 92 13.84 -16.06 50.73
C PRO A 92 13.14 -17.29 50.19
N THR A 93 12.09 -17.67 50.87
CA THR A 93 11.11 -18.68 50.41
C THR A 93 10.41 -18.13 49.15
N ASP A 94 10.49 -18.89 48.09
CA ASP A 94 9.72 -18.68 46.85
C ASP A 94 8.23 -18.68 47.17
N LYS A 95 7.64 -17.49 47.26
CA LYS A 95 6.20 -17.34 47.19
C LYS A 95 5.82 -17.39 45.70
N PRO A 96 4.90 -18.27 45.27
CA PRO A 96 4.52 -18.30 43.87
C PRO A 96 3.94 -16.95 43.47
N THR A 97 4.58 -16.32 42.48
CA THR A 97 4.04 -15.16 41.80
C THR A 97 2.67 -15.54 41.26
N PRO A 98 1.60 -14.80 41.53
CA PRO A 98 0.31 -15.08 40.95
C PRO A 98 0.48 -14.97 39.43
N THR A 99 0.23 -16.07 38.73
CA THR A 99 0.03 -16.03 37.29
C THR A 99 -1.20 -15.17 37.06
N VAL A 100 -1.00 -13.93 36.67
CA VAL A 100 -2.06 -13.04 36.23
C VAL A 100 -2.57 -13.67 34.93
N LYS A 101 -3.70 -14.35 35.02
CA LYS A 101 -4.49 -14.72 33.86
C LYS A 101 -4.74 -13.43 33.08
N PRO A 102 -4.50 -13.36 31.76
CA PRO A 102 -4.85 -12.16 31.02
C PRO A 102 -6.34 -11.89 31.30
N THR A 103 -6.64 -10.82 31.99
CA THR A 103 -7.99 -10.30 32.08
C THR A 103 -8.32 -9.83 30.68
N ASP A 104 -9.25 -10.51 30.04
CA ASP A 104 -9.93 -10.01 28.85
C ASP A 104 -10.35 -8.59 29.16
N GLY A 105 -9.69 -7.60 28.58
CA GLY A 105 -10.13 -6.22 28.62
C GLY A 105 -11.56 -6.16 28.06
N PRO A 106 -12.33 -5.10 28.33
CA PRO A 106 -13.71 -5.03 27.91
C PRO A 106 -13.78 -5.32 26.42
N GLN A 107 -14.38 -6.45 26.05
CA GLN A 107 -14.66 -6.82 24.68
C GLN A 107 -15.72 -5.82 24.19
N GLY A 108 -15.29 -4.74 23.54
CA GLY A 108 -16.20 -3.89 22.81
C GLY A 108 -16.90 -4.74 21.77
N SER A 109 -18.23 -4.68 21.73
CA SER A 109 -18.99 -5.35 20.68
C SER A 109 -18.56 -4.80 19.34
N ILE A 110 -18.16 -5.68 18.42
CA ILE A 110 -17.86 -5.27 17.04
C ILE A 110 -19.15 -4.74 16.43
N PRO A 111 -19.12 -3.55 15.80
CA PRO A 111 -20.27 -3.03 15.07
C PRO A 111 -20.69 -4.00 13.97
N ASP A 112 -21.99 -4.22 13.83
CA ASP A 112 -22.55 -5.01 12.74
C ASP A 112 -22.33 -4.25 11.41
N ASN A 113 -21.46 -4.78 10.54
CA ASN A 113 -21.12 -4.23 9.23
C ASN A 113 -21.96 -4.79 8.08
N THR A 114 -23.02 -5.55 8.38
CA THR A 114 -24.01 -5.94 7.38
C THR A 114 -24.65 -4.68 6.80
N PRO A 115 -24.71 -4.52 5.46
CA PRO A 115 -25.31 -3.36 4.82
C PRO A 115 -26.76 -3.15 5.30
N LYS A 116 -27.06 -1.92 5.75
CA LYS A 116 -28.40 -1.51 6.19
C LYS A 116 -29.06 -0.67 5.11
N TYR A 117 -30.37 -0.70 5.02
CA TYR A 117 -31.12 0.12 4.07
C TYR A 117 -31.64 1.39 4.75
N GLY A 118 -31.45 2.54 4.06
CA GLY A 118 -31.86 3.87 4.50
C GLY A 118 -32.40 4.71 3.35
N ASP A 119 -32.54 6.02 3.58
CA ASP A 119 -33.05 6.97 2.57
C ASP A 119 -31.97 7.43 1.56
N SER A 120 -30.70 7.18 1.86
CA SER A 120 -29.56 7.49 1.00
C SER A 120 -28.47 6.43 1.15
N GLU A 121 -27.58 6.37 0.16
CA GLU A 121 -26.40 5.50 0.15
C GLU A 121 -25.22 6.24 0.75
N PHE A 122 -24.59 5.66 1.76
CA PHE A 122 -23.35 6.19 2.35
C PHE A 122 -22.58 5.11 3.10
N ALA A 123 -21.32 5.37 3.38
CA ALA A 123 -20.48 4.56 4.24
C ALA A 123 -19.86 5.40 5.36
N GLN A 124 -19.45 4.71 6.41
CA GLN A 124 -18.77 5.31 7.55
C GLN A 124 -17.86 4.31 8.23
N MET A 125 -16.76 4.80 8.82
CA MET A 125 -15.98 4.05 9.79
C MET A 125 -16.65 4.18 11.16
N VAL A 126 -16.83 3.04 11.83
CA VAL A 126 -17.44 2.98 13.16
C VAL A 126 -16.43 2.44 14.15
N SER A 127 -16.08 3.25 15.14
CA SER A 127 -15.10 2.90 16.17
C SER A 127 -15.58 1.74 17.03
N ILE A 128 -14.67 0.83 17.35
CA ILE A 128 -14.91 -0.25 18.32
C ILE A 128 -14.62 0.31 19.71
N PRO A 129 -15.58 0.28 20.66
CA PRO A 129 -15.40 0.88 21.98
C PRO A 129 -14.16 0.36 22.72
N GLY A 130 -13.28 1.29 23.14
CA GLY A 130 -12.05 0.98 23.87
C GLY A 130 -10.91 0.45 23.01
N ARG A 131 -11.00 0.60 21.69
CA ARG A 131 -9.98 0.14 20.73
C ARG A 131 -9.67 1.23 19.70
N GLU A 132 -8.53 1.09 19.04
CA GLU A 132 -8.14 1.98 17.94
C GLU A 132 -8.70 1.55 16.59
N GLU A 133 -9.14 0.29 16.49
CA GLU A 133 -9.68 -0.26 15.26
C GLU A 133 -11.10 0.28 14.99
N GLU A 134 -11.39 0.39 13.71
CA GLU A 134 -12.70 0.82 13.19
C GLU A 134 -13.24 -0.20 12.20
N VAL A 135 -14.55 -0.25 12.06
CA VAL A 135 -15.25 -1.13 11.12
C VAL A 135 -15.98 -0.32 10.08
N TYR A 136 -15.80 -0.66 8.82
CA TYR A 136 -16.48 -0.04 7.69
C TYR A 136 -17.92 -0.53 7.58
N CYS A 137 -18.87 0.38 7.73
CA CYS A 137 -20.31 0.11 7.68
C CYS A 137 -20.95 0.85 6.51
N VAL A 138 -21.84 0.17 5.78
CA VAL A 138 -22.53 0.72 4.61
C VAL A 138 -24.04 0.79 4.85
N THR A 139 -24.64 1.93 4.51
CA THR A 139 -26.07 2.09 4.34
C THR A 139 -26.37 2.13 2.84
N LEU A 140 -27.30 1.27 2.40
CA LEU A 140 -27.78 1.21 1.03
C LEU A 140 -29.02 2.08 0.88
N ASP A 141 -29.18 2.73 -0.28
CA ASP A 141 -30.40 3.45 -0.61
C ASP A 141 -31.54 2.45 -0.90
N LYS A 142 -32.58 2.46 -0.09
CA LYS A 142 -33.76 1.57 -0.24
C LYS A 142 -34.50 1.71 -1.57
N ASN A 143 -34.26 2.82 -2.30
CA ASN A 143 -34.89 3.10 -3.58
C ASN A 143 -34.05 2.64 -4.79
N LYS A 144 -32.82 2.12 -4.56
CA LYS A 144 -31.96 1.55 -5.60
C LYS A 144 -32.04 0.03 -5.63
N GLU A 145 -31.83 -0.55 -6.80
CA GLU A 145 -31.67 -2.00 -6.95
C GLU A 145 -30.21 -2.42 -6.82
N TYR A 146 -29.96 -3.43 -6.00
CA TYR A 146 -28.64 -4.00 -5.77
C TYR A 146 -28.59 -5.47 -6.17
N TRP A 147 -27.38 -5.94 -6.50
CA TRP A 147 -27.13 -7.35 -6.72
C TRP A 147 -25.92 -7.80 -5.89
N ASP A 148 -25.81 -9.11 -5.68
CA ASP A 148 -24.68 -9.71 -4.99
C ASP A 148 -23.53 -9.91 -6.00
N CYS A 149 -22.64 -8.92 -6.11
CA CYS A 149 -21.46 -9.00 -6.95
C CYS A 149 -20.43 -9.93 -6.30
N PRO A 150 -20.06 -11.07 -6.93
CA PRO A 150 -19.04 -11.95 -6.39
C PRO A 150 -17.71 -11.21 -6.24
N VAL A 151 -17.00 -11.43 -5.12
CA VAL A 151 -15.70 -10.79 -4.87
C VAL A 151 -14.68 -11.18 -5.94
N SER A 152 -14.78 -12.37 -6.53
CA SER A 152 -13.92 -12.80 -7.64
C SER A 152 -14.08 -12.00 -8.94
N LYS A 153 -15.10 -11.13 -9.05
CA LYS A 153 -15.29 -10.21 -10.19
C LYS A 153 -14.73 -8.82 -9.94
N LEU A 154 -14.42 -8.49 -8.70
CA LEU A 154 -13.92 -7.17 -8.35
C LEU A 154 -12.53 -6.93 -8.96
N GLY A 155 -12.25 -5.68 -9.31
CA GLY A 155 -10.94 -5.24 -9.73
C GLY A 155 -10.17 -4.58 -8.58
N HIS A 156 -8.85 -4.63 -8.63
CA HIS A 156 -7.99 -3.78 -7.81
C HIS A 156 -6.84 -3.27 -8.67
N ILE A 157 -6.90 -2.01 -9.03
CA ILE A 157 -5.88 -1.31 -9.81
C ILE A 157 -5.02 -0.49 -8.85
N PHE A 158 -3.71 -0.43 -9.06
CA PHE A 158 -2.91 0.57 -8.37
C PHE A 158 -2.05 1.37 -9.34
N VAL A 159 -1.82 2.61 -8.96
CA VAL A 159 -1.01 3.59 -9.65
C VAL A 159 -0.03 4.23 -8.66
N HIS A 160 0.88 5.04 -9.16
CA HIS A 160 1.73 5.92 -8.36
C HIS A 160 1.32 7.39 -8.56
N ASN A 161 1.98 8.31 -7.86
CA ASN A 161 1.85 9.74 -8.12
C ASN A 161 2.03 10.03 -9.60
N LEU A 162 1.24 10.95 -10.15
CA LEU A 162 1.21 11.16 -11.59
C LEU A 162 2.37 12.04 -12.09
N VAL A 163 2.73 11.85 -13.35
CA VAL A 163 3.53 12.81 -14.11
C VAL A 163 2.57 13.92 -14.55
N ALA A 164 2.53 14.98 -13.75
CA ALA A 164 1.61 16.11 -13.92
C ALA A 164 2.05 17.06 -15.05
N PHE A 165 3.35 17.17 -15.26
CA PHE A 165 3.99 18.03 -16.26
C PHE A 165 4.99 17.21 -17.08
N PRO A 166 4.49 16.43 -18.07
CA PRO A 166 5.35 15.51 -18.84
C PRO A 166 6.50 16.21 -19.57
N GLU A 167 6.32 17.46 -19.96
CA GLU A 167 7.35 18.25 -20.61
C GLU A 167 8.56 18.54 -19.70
N LEU A 168 8.32 18.74 -18.40
CA LEU A 168 9.42 18.91 -17.43
C LEU A 168 10.15 17.59 -17.19
N ASP A 169 9.43 16.50 -17.01
CA ASP A 169 10.02 15.17 -16.84
C ASP A 169 10.87 14.77 -18.07
N LEU A 170 10.34 14.98 -19.28
CA LEU A 170 11.06 14.70 -20.52
C LEU A 170 12.29 15.59 -20.70
N ALA A 171 12.27 16.82 -20.24
CA ALA A 171 13.40 17.76 -20.35
C ALA A 171 14.55 17.34 -19.42
N ILE A 172 14.24 16.82 -18.22
CA ILE A 172 15.25 16.44 -17.22
C ILE A 172 15.86 15.09 -17.55
N ASN A 173 15.04 14.06 -17.75
CA ASN A 173 15.49 12.71 -18.04
C ASN A 173 14.43 11.93 -18.83
N PRO A 174 14.42 12.03 -20.17
CA PRO A 174 13.41 11.38 -21.01
C PRO A 174 13.42 9.84 -20.92
N LYS A 175 14.45 9.25 -20.33
CA LYS A 175 14.58 7.81 -20.11
C LYS A 175 14.49 7.43 -18.64
N SER A 176 13.94 8.29 -17.81
CA SER A 176 13.75 8.00 -16.39
C SER A 176 12.78 6.82 -16.18
N SER A 177 12.92 6.14 -15.06
CA SER A 177 12.00 5.07 -14.67
C SER A 177 10.58 5.59 -14.39
N TRP A 178 10.38 6.89 -14.27
CA TRP A 178 9.04 7.49 -14.14
C TRP A 178 8.14 7.14 -15.32
N HIS A 179 8.70 7.07 -16.52
CA HIS A 179 7.97 6.62 -17.71
C HIS A 179 7.55 5.14 -17.63
N ASP A 180 8.28 4.34 -16.87
CA ASP A 180 7.95 2.93 -16.66
C ASP A 180 6.85 2.76 -15.60
N TRP A 181 6.97 3.45 -14.47
CA TRP A 181 6.18 3.13 -13.28
C TRP A 181 5.04 4.09 -12.97
N ASN A 182 5.04 5.30 -13.53
CA ASN A 182 4.02 6.31 -13.29
C ASN A 182 3.14 6.51 -14.54
N ASN A 183 1.89 6.90 -14.31
CA ASN A 183 1.00 7.37 -15.36
C ASN A 183 1.14 8.89 -15.53
N THR A 184 0.85 9.39 -16.74
CA THR A 184 0.57 10.81 -16.92
C THR A 184 -0.85 11.13 -16.42
N THR A 185 -1.14 12.39 -16.16
CA THR A 185 -2.50 12.83 -15.82
C THR A 185 -3.51 12.44 -16.90
N VAL A 186 -3.11 12.55 -18.17
CA VAL A 186 -3.94 12.17 -19.32
C VAL A 186 -4.30 10.68 -19.29
N GLU A 187 -3.35 9.81 -19.03
CA GLU A 187 -3.58 8.37 -18.92
C GLU A 187 -4.51 8.01 -17.76
N TYR A 188 -4.36 8.70 -16.64
CA TYR A 188 -5.20 8.43 -15.48
C TYR A 188 -6.65 8.88 -15.71
N VAL A 189 -6.86 10.05 -16.31
CA VAL A 189 -8.21 10.52 -16.68
C VAL A 189 -8.86 9.56 -17.67
N ARG A 190 -8.14 9.15 -18.72
CA ARG A 190 -8.64 8.18 -19.71
C ARG A 190 -8.97 6.82 -19.08
N LEU A 191 -8.18 6.37 -18.09
CA LEU A 191 -8.49 5.17 -17.32
C LEU A 191 -9.81 5.31 -16.56
N LEU A 192 -10.03 6.43 -15.85
CA LEU A 192 -11.27 6.67 -15.12
C LEU A 192 -12.48 6.70 -16.07
N ASP A 193 -12.39 7.40 -17.19
CA ASP A 193 -13.44 7.42 -18.22
C ASP A 193 -13.75 6.00 -18.72
N SER A 194 -12.71 5.25 -19.08
CA SER A 194 -12.87 3.89 -19.63
C SER A 194 -13.51 2.91 -18.65
N ILE A 195 -13.06 2.89 -17.38
CA ILE A 195 -13.67 1.98 -16.39
C ILE A 195 -15.10 2.39 -16.04
N TYR A 196 -15.41 3.69 -16.03
CA TYR A 196 -16.77 4.19 -15.85
C TYR A 196 -17.70 3.73 -16.99
N GLU A 197 -17.29 3.90 -18.25
CA GLU A 197 -18.02 3.46 -19.44
C GLU A 197 -18.22 1.94 -19.47
N LYS A 198 -17.27 1.17 -18.97
CA LYS A 198 -17.37 -0.29 -18.82
C LYS A 198 -18.26 -0.74 -17.66
N GLY A 199 -18.85 0.20 -16.92
CA GLY A 199 -19.79 -0.10 -15.85
C GLY A 199 -19.14 -0.46 -14.52
N TYR A 200 -17.88 -0.12 -14.32
CA TYR A 200 -17.28 -0.22 -12.98
C TYR A 200 -17.78 0.88 -12.05
N VAL A 201 -17.73 0.60 -10.76
CA VAL A 201 -18.01 1.54 -9.69
C VAL A 201 -16.90 1.45 -8.65
N LEU A 202 -16.39 2.61 -8.23
CA LEU A 202 -15.34 2.71 -7.23
C LEU A 202 -15.88 2.28 -5.87
N ILE A 203 -15.16 1.37 -5.20
CA ILE A 203 -15.50 0.86 -3.88
C ILE A 203 -14.31 1.01 -2.91
N ASP A 204 -14.61 1.15 -1.63
CA ASP A 204 -13.61 1.04 -0.57
C ASP A 204 -13.23 -0.43 -0.36
N ALA A 205 -11.93 -0.73 -0.24
CA ALA A 205 -11.45 -2.09 -0.01
C ALA A 205 -11.98 -2.69 1.30
N ASN A 206 -12.24 -1.87 2.32
CA ASN A 206 -12.86 -2.34 3.57
C ASN A 206 -14.22 -3.02 3.35
N TYR A 207 -14.93 -2.65 2.28
CA TYR A 207 -16.24 -3.23 1.96
C TYR A 207 -16.17 -4.72 1.59
N ILE A 208 -15.00 -5.18 1.19
CA ILE A 208 -14.77 -6.57 0.75
C ILE A 208 -14.65 -7.54 1.94
N PHE A 209 -14.40 -7.02 3.14
CA PHE A 209 -14.11 -7.82 4.31
C PHE A 209 -15.18 -7.71 5.38
N ASP A 210 -15.41 -8.83 6.11
CA ASP A 210 -16.09 -8.87 7.39
C ASP A 210 -15.07 -9.00 8.51
N TYR A 211 -15.20 -8.17 9.53
CA TYR A 211 -14.31 -8.21 10.68
C TYR A 211 -14.96 -8.95 11.84
N GLN A 212 -14.18 -9.74 12.54
CA GLN A 212 -14.61 -10.49 13.72
C GLN A 212 -13.57 -10.36 14.82
N TYR A 213 -14.03 -10.53 16.07
CA TYR A 213 -13.14 -10.60 17.22
C TYR A 213 -12.82 -12.07 17.52
N ARG A 214 -11.55 -12.42 17.52
CA ARG A 214 -11.12 -13.77 17.87
C ARG A 214 -9.79 -13.70 18.62
N ASP A 215 -9.71 -14.42 19.75
CA ASP A 215 -8.51 -14.51 20.57
C ASP A 215 -7.90 -13.15 20.95
N GLY A 216 -8.78 -12.17 21.27
CA GLY A 216 -8.39 -10.85 21.72
C GLY A 216 -7.97 -9.87 20.60
N ARG A 217 -8.05 -10.26 19.33
CA ARG A 217 -7.69 -9.42 18.18
C ARG A 217 -8.81 -9.34 17.13
N LEU A 218 -8.82 -8.26 16.37
CA LEU A 218 -9.64 -8.13 15.17
C LEU A 218 -9.04 -9.03 14.08
N ILE A 219 -9.87 -9.72 13.34
CA ILE A 219 -9.48 -10.54 12.19
C ILE A 219 -10.35 -10.18 10.98
N ALA A 220 -9.76 -10.23 9.78
CA ALA A 220 -10.48 -10.02 8.53
C ALA A 220 -10.92 -11.34 7.92
N ASN A 221 -12.15 -11.38 7.41
CA ASN A 221 -12.68 -12.50 6.63
C ASN A 221 -13.15 -11.98 5.27
N LEU A 222 -12.78 -12.68 4.22
CA LEU A 222 -13.19 -12.33 2.87
C LEU A 222 -14.68 -12.64 2.66
N LYS A 223 -15.46 -11.66 2.23
CA LYS A 223 -16.86 -11.87 1.80
C LYS A 223 -16.91 -12.71 0.52
N LYS A 224 -17.98 -13.42 0.32
CA LYS A 224 -18.26 -14.13 -0.94
C LYS A 224 -18.73 -13.18 -2.04
N SER A 225 -19.50 -12.19 -1.66
CA SER A 225 -20.06 -11.16 -2.53
C SER A 225 -20.28 -9.86 -1.76
N VAL A 226 -20.40 -8.76 -2.47
CA VAL A 226 -20.75 -7.45 -1.97
C VAL A 226 -21.99 -6.92 -2.69
N LYS A 227 -22.82 -6.15 -2.00
CA LYS A 227 -23.99 -5.50 -2.61
C LYS A 227 -23.54 -4.28 -3.41
N LEU A 228 -23.75 -4.31 -4.72
CA LEU A 228 -23.46 -3.18 -5.62
C LEU A 228 -24.70 -2.80 -6.41
N PRO A 229 -24.80 -1.57 -6.93
CA PRO A 229 -25.88 -1.19 -7.84
C PRO A 229 -25.99 -2.19 -8.99
N LYS A 230 -27.22 -2.49 -9.38
CA LYS A 230 -27.52 -3.52 -10.39
C LYS A 230 -26.74 -3.27 -11.70
N GLY A 231 -25.99 -4.28 -12.15
CA GLY A 231 -25.19 -4.22 -13.37
C GLY A 231 -23.81 -3.58 -13.22
N LYS A 232 -23.49 -3.02 -12.04
CA LYS A 232 -22.15 -2.47 -11.77
C LYS A 232 -21.22 -3.54 -11.21
N ILE A 233 -19.91 -3.42 -11.51
CA ILE A 233 -18.83 -4.24 -10.95
C ILE A 233 -17.93 -3.34 -10.13
N GLY A 234 -17.51 -3.79 -8.95
CA GLY A 234 -16.64 -2.97 -8.09
C GLY A 234 -15.19 -2.95 -8.56
N VAL A 235 -14.58 -1.79 -8.45
CA VAL A 235 -13.14 -1.60 -8.60
C VAL A 235 -12.59 -0.84 -7.40
N VAL A 236 -11.51 -1.34 -6.82
CA VAL A 236 -10.67 -0.61 -5.88
C VAL A 236 -9.55 0.06 -6.68
N ILE A 237 -9.27 1.31 -6.38
CA ILE A 237 -8.08 2.00 -6.91
C ILE A 237 -7.24 2.40 -5.71
N SER A 238 -5.93 2.12 -5.76
CA SER A 238 -4.96 2.55 -4.76
C SER A 238 -3.81 3.32 -5.40
N CYS A 239 -3.21 4.22 -4.62
CA CYS A 239 -2.01 4.95 -5.01
C CYS A 239 -0.90 4.63 -4.03
N ASP A 240 0.24 4.18 -4.55
CA ASP A 240 1.43 3.89 -3.75
C ASP A 240 2.34 5.14 -3.67
N ASN A 241 3.18 5.21 -2.63
CA ASN A 241 4.17 6.28 -2.46
C ASN A 241 3.57 7.70 -2.35
N VAL A 242 2.52 7.88 -1.55
CA VAL A 242 1.86 9.19 -1.38
C VAL A 242 2.62 10.08 -0.41
N CYS A 243 3.92 10.29 -0.65
CA CYS A 243 4.81 11.09 0.21
C CYS A 243 5.37 12.34 -0.47
N PHE A 244 5.46 12.38 -1.80
CA PHE A 244 5.98 13.51 -2.60
C PHE A 244 7.32 14.02 -2.05
N PRO A 245 8.41 13.24 -2.16
CA PRO A 245 9.69 13.58 -1.55
C PRO A 245 10.35 14.79 -2.22
N GLU A 246 11.25 15.48 -1.49
CA GLU A 246 11.91 16.71 -1.95
C GLU A 246 12.65 16.55 -3.29
N ASN A 247 13.21 15.37 -3.55
CA ASN A 247 13.94 15.10 -4.79
C ASN A 247 13.05 14.92 -6.02
N GLU A 248 11.74 14.90 -5.84
CA GLU A 248 10.76 14.93 -6.94
C GLU A 248 10.35 16.35 -7.34
N HIS A 249 10.71 17.35 -6.54
CA HIS A 249 10.48 18.75 -6.90
C HIS A 249 11.10 19.10 -8.27
N GLY A 250 10.35 19.80 -9.11
CA GLY A 250 10.79 20.20 -10.44
C GLY A 250 10.91 19.07 -11.47
N THR A 251 10.57 17.81 -11.11
CA THR A 251 10.69 16.66 -12.00
C THR A 251 9.41 16.31 -12.77
N GLY A 252 8.45 17.23 -12.82
CA GLY A 252 7.18 17.02 -13.51
C GLY A 252 6.07 16.44 -12.61
N ARG A 253 6.29 16.39 -11.31
CA ARG A 253 5.29 15.97 -10.29
C ARG A 253 4.83 17.16 -9.48
N VAL A 254 3.71 17.01 -8.80
CA VAL A 254 3.24 18.01 -7.84
C VAL A 254 4.04 17.87 -6.52
N ASP A 255 4.11 18.96 -5.75
CA ASP A 255 4.86 18.98 -4.50
C ASP A 255 4.02 18.52 -3.30
N LYS A 256 2.71 18.79 -3.31
CA LYS A 256 1.82 18.50 -2.17
C LYS A 256 0.38 18.28 -2.62
N ILE A 257 -0.36 17.55 -1.79
CA ILE A 257 -1.82 17.58 -1.78
C ILE A 257 -2.27 18.58 -0.70
N VAL A 258 -3.20 19.45 -1.04
CA VAL A 258 -3.67 20.53 -0.17
C VAL A 258 -5.19 20.63 -0.17
N VAL A 259 -5.74 21.30 0.84
CA VAL A 259 -7.13 21.80 0.77
C VAL A 259 -7.11 23.24 0.30
N TYR A 260 -7.59 23.49 -0.90
CA TYR A 260 -7.63 24.82 -1.50
C TYR A 260 -9.08 25.20 -1.84
N ASN A 261 -9.52 26.37 -1.37
CA ASN A 261 -10.92 26.82 -1.52
C ASN A 261 -11.97 25.79 -1.10
N GLY A 262 -11.68 25.04 0.00
CA GLY A 262 -12.58 24.01 0.54
C GLY A 262 -12.66 22.72 -0.29
N ARG A 263 -11.71 22.46 -1.17
CA ARG A 263 -11.62 21.25 -2.01
C ARG A 263 -10.22 20.69 -1.99
N ILE A 264 -10.10 19.37 -2.22
CA ILE A 264 -8.77 18.77 -2.42
C ILE A 264 -8.16 19.27 -3.73
N ALA A 265 -6.88 19.62 -3.69
CA ALA A 265 -6.12 20.13 -4.82
C ALA A 265 -4.66 19.69 -4.73
N SER A 266 -4.00 19.69 -5.87
CA SER A 266 -2.54 19.61 -5.96
C SER A 266 -1.92 21.01 -5.84
N TYR A 267 -0.73 21.07 -5.26
CA TYR A 267 0.10 22.26 -5.18
C TYR A 267 1.46 21.98 -5.81
N THR A 268 1.90 22.90 -6.66
CA THR A 268 3.23 22.87 -7.28
C THR A 268 3.89 24.24 -7.15
N TYR A 269 5.14 24.22 -6.73
CA TYR A 269 6.02 25.37 -6.71
C TYR A 269 7.07 25.22 -7.82
N PHE A 270 7.23 26.22 -8.66
CA PHE A 270 8.18 26.20 -9.77
C PHE A 270 9.45 27.00 -9.44
N ASP A 271 10.57 26.62 -10.04
CA ASP A 271 11.89 27.27 -9.83
C ASP A 271 11.91 28.76 -10.21
N ASP A 272 10.98 29.23 -11.05
CA ASP A 272 10.83 30.64 -11.39
C ASP A 272 10.09 31.46 -10.31
N GLY A 273 9.68 30.81 -9.22
CA GLY A 273 8.96 31.42 -8.10
C GLY A 273 7.44 31.48 -8.28
N THR A 274 6.90 30.89 -9.34
CA THR A 274 5.44 30.77 -9.50
C THR A 274 4.89 29.59 -8.72
N GLU A 275 3.60 29.63 -8.40
CA GLU A 275 2.86 28.60 -7.68
C GLU A 275 1.60 28.22 -8.47
N GLU A 276 1.26 26.93 -8.49
CA GLU A 276 0.03 26.42 -9.06
C GLU A 276 -0.77 25.64 -8.00
N TYR A 277 -2.07 25.94 -7.92
CA TYR A 277 -3.07 25.13 -7.23
C TYR A 277 -4.01 24.59 -8.31
N SER A 278 -4.10 23.26 -8.41
CA SER A 278 -4.85 22.58 -9.47
C SER A 278 -5.79 21.53 -8.92
N TYR A 279 -6.87 21.25 -9.63
CA TYR A 279 -7.80 20.14 -9.37
C TYR A 279 -7.64 19.02 -10.39
N GLU A 280 -6.55 19.01 -11.17
CA GLU A 280 -6.38 18.13 -12.34
C GLU A 280 -4.93 17.66 -12.52
N ARG A 281 -4.14 17.51 -11.41
CA ARG A 281 -2.72 17.20 -11.54
C ARG A 281 -2.29 15.88 -10.91
N ASP A 282 -3.02 15.40 -9.90
CA ASP A 282 -2.66 14.14 -9.23
C ASP A 282 -3.88 13.27 -8.95
N VAL A 283 -3.66 12.04 -8.51
CA VAL A 283 -4.71 11.03 -8.31
C VAL A 283 -5.82 11.50 -7.36
N CYS A 284 -5.47 12.26 -6.32
CA CYS A 284 -6.44 12.69 -5.31
C CYS A 284 -7.44 13.70 -5.88
N ASP A 285 -6.95 14.77 -6.47
CA ASP A 285 -7.78 15.84 -7.01
C ASP A 285 -8.55 15.40 -8.26
N ILE A 286 -7.90 14.68 -9.19
CA ILE A 286 -8.55 14.15 -10.40
C ILE A 286 -9.69 13.19 -10.01
N THR A 287 -9.46 12.25 -9.08
CA THR A 287 -10.51 11.32 -8.64
C THR A 287 -11.67 12.05 -7.99
N GLU A 288 -11.39 13.04 -7.14
CA GLU A 288 -12.44 13.86 -6.52
C GLU A 288 -13.28 14.58 -7.59
N GLN A 289 -12.64 15.23 -8.56
CA GLN A 289 -13.36 15.89 -9.65
C GLN A 289 -14.18 14.91 -10.47
N PHE A 290 -13.60 13.74 -10.77
CA PHE A 290 -14.29 12.70 -11.54
C PHE A 290 -15.55 12.22 -10.82
N CYS A 291 -15.46 11.93 -9.51
CA CYS A 291 -16.60 11.49 -8.71
C CYS A 291 -17.65 12.60 -8.53
N LEU A 292 -17.25 13.87 -8.46
CA LEU A 292 -18.20 14.98 -8.44
C LEU A 292 -18.95 15.11 -9.77
N LYS A 293 -18.30 14.88 -10.89
CA LYS A 293 -18.89 14.86 -12.23
C LYS A 293 -19.77 13.63 -12.48
N HIS A 294 -19.37 12.47 -11.93
CA HIS A 294 -20.00 11.17 -12.07
C HIS A 294 -20.34 10.57 -10.70
N PRO A 295 -21.35 11.08 -9.97
CA PRO A 295 -21.65 10.62 -8.62
C PRO A 295 -21.98 9.13 -8.51
N ASP A 296 -22.49 8.51 -9.58
CA ASP A 296 -22.79 7.08 -9.67
C ASP A 296 -21.55 6.20 -9.89
N PHE A 297 -20.38 6.81 -10.13
CA PHE A 297 -19.11 6.08 -10.16
C PHE A 297 -18.59 5.77 -8.76
N SER A 298 -19.00 6.47 -7.73
CA SER A 298 -18.56 6.30 -6.34
C SER A 298 -19.63 5.58 -5.51
N PHE A 299 -19.39 4.32 -5.20
CA PHE A 299 -20.30 3.56 -4.33
C PHE A 299 -20.16 4.02 -2.89
N ALA A 300 -21.26 4.46 -2.30
CA ALA A 300 -21.35 4.93 -0.91
C ALA A 300 -20.28 5.99 -0.53
N GLY A 301 -19.85 6.80 -1.50
CA GLY A 301 -18.86 7.86 -1.30
C GLY A 301 -17.41 7.43 -1.39
N ALA A 302 -17.11 6.18 -1.77
CA ALA A 302 -15.75 5.66 -1.83
C ALA A 302 -14.82 6.48 -2.74
N ARG A 303 -13.56 6.57 -2.35
CA ARG A 303 -12.42 7.13 -3.09
C ARG A 303 -11.25 6.16 -3.08
N LEU A 304 -10.04 6.66 -3.20
CA LEU A 304 -8.82 5.87 -3.30
C LEU A 304 -8.29 5.38 -1.95
N MET A 305 -7.61 4.24 -1.96
CA MET A 305 -6.66 3.88 -0.92
C MET A 305 -5.33 4.62 -1.17
N LEU A 306 -4.86 5.34 -0.18
CA LEU A 306 -3.59 6.05 -0.21
C LEU A 306 -2.56 5.27 0.61
N ALA A 307 -1.69 4.52 -0.06
CA ALA A 307 -0.67 3.69 0.58
C ALA A 307 0.57 4.55 0.87
N CYS A 308 0.69 4.97 2.13
CA CYS A 308 1.73 5.90 2.57
C CYS A 308 3.00 5.18 3.02
N SER A 309 4.15 5.71 2.64
CA SER A 309 5.40 5.59 3.37
C SER A 309 5.62 6.84 4.24
N GLY A 310 6.63 6.85 5.12
CA GLY A 310 6.73 7.90 6.13
C GLY A 310 8.03 8.67 6.18
N ASN A 311 9.13 8.08 5.73
CA ASN A 311 10.47 8.66 5.85
C ASN A 311 10.67 9.99 5.09
N ALA A 312 9.88 10.24 4.06
CA ALA A 312 9.85 11.51 3.33
C ALA A 312 8.69 12.43 3.75
N GLY A 313 7.94 12.02 4.77
CA GLY A 313 6.71 12.69 5.19
C GLY A 313 5.46 12.12 4.50
N ILE A 314 4.34 12.81 4.60
CA ILE A 314 3.03 12.37 4.07
C ILE A 314 2.41 13.48 3.24
N LEU A 315 1.86 13.16 2.06
CA LEU A 315 1.13 14.08 1.17
C LEU A 315 1.94 15.33 0.79
N GLY A 316 3.27 15.25 0.80
CA GLY A 316 4.16 16.38 0.52
C GLY A 316 4.53 17.23 1.73
N TYR A 317 3.99 16.91 2.91
CA TYR A 317 4.36 17.56 4.18
C TYR A 317 5.53 16.82 4.83
N ARG A 318 6.51 17.56 5.33
CA ARG A 318 7.74 17.00 5.94
C ARG A 318 7.51 16.62 7.40
N THR A 319 6.68 15.60 7.61
CA THR A 319 6.16 15.20 8.93
C THR A 319 7.10 14.34 9.76
N ASP A 320 8.18 13.81 9.16
CA ASP A 320 9.17 13.00 9.86
C ASP A 320 10.10 13.86 10.73
N ASP A 321 10.46 13.37 11.93
CA ASP A 321 11.32 14.09 12.88
C ASP A 321 12.68 14.50 12.30
N SER A 322 13.21 13.72 11.34
CA SER A 322 14.51 14.01 10.71
C SER A 322 14.53 15.33 9.96
N TYR A 323 13.38 15.83 9.53
CA TYR A 323 13.27 17.10 8.82
C TYR A 323 13.53 18.33 9.70
N ALA A 324 13.42 18.20 11.03
CA ALA A 324 13.82 19.26 11.96
C ALA A 324 15.29 19.66 11.78
N ALA A 325 16.16 18.68 11.51
CA ALA A 325 17.59 18.93 11.23
C ALA A 325 17.82 19.69 9.90
N LYS A 326 16.87 19.66 8.98
CA LYS A 326 16.88 20.41 7.72
C LYS A 326 16.22 21.79 7.83
N GLY A 327 15.75 22.17 9.03
CA GLY A 327 15.15 23.48 9.31
C GLY A 327 13.64 23.56 9.11
N TYR A 328 12.95 22.44 8.91
CA TYR A 328 11.49 22.40 8.87
C TYR A 328 10.88 22.51 10.27
N ASP A 329 9.77 23.22 10.38
CA ASP A 329 8.89 23.17 11.55
C ASP A 329 7.98 21.95 11.44
N VAL A 330 8.48 20.81 11.92
CA VAL A 330 7.83 19.50 11.78
C VAL A 330 6.43 19.48 12.41
N GLU A 331 6.21 20.21 13.52
CA GLU A 331 4.87 20.25 14.14
C GLU A 331 3.88 21.06 13.30
N LYS A 332 4.34 22.12 12.64
CA LYS A 332 3.52 22.85 11.67
C LYS A 332 3.19 21.99 10.46
N GLU A 333 4.17 21.27 9.90
CA GLU A 333 3.96 20.31 8.80
C GLU A 333 2.96 19.23 9.19
N ARG A 334 3.07 18.65 10.40
CA ARG A 334 2.11 17.68 10.94
C ARG A 334 0.70 18.25 11.11
N ALA A 335 0.59 19.48 11.60
CA ALA A 335 -0.70 20.14 11.75
C ALA A 335 -1.40 20.32 10.39
N GLN A 336 -0.67 20.79 9.38
CA GLN A 336 -1.18 20.96 8.02
C GLN A 336 -1.54 19.61 7.37
N ALA A 337 -0.70 18.58 7.53
CA ALA A 337 -1.00 17.24 7.05
C ALA A 337 -2.28 16.68 7.67
N ARG A 338 -2.52 16.88 8.98
CA ARG A 338 -3.75 16.43 9.67
C ARG A 338 -5.01 17.07 9.07
N GLU A 339 -4.98 18.34 8.71
CA GLU A 339 -6.12 19.01 8.05
C GLU A 339 -6.46 18.36 6.71
N VAL A 340 -5.44 18.07 5.89
CA VAL A 340 -5.62 17.40 4.61
C VAL A 340 -6.10 15.96 4.78
N ILE A 341 -5.48 15.19 5.69
CA ILE A 341 -5.87 13.82 6.01
C ILE A 341 -7.32 13.76 6.49
N LYS A 342 -7.71 14.69 7.37
CA LYS A 342 -9.09 14.80 7.84
C LYS A 342 -10.06 15.02 6.68
N TYR A 343 -9.76 15.99 5.82
CA TYR A 343 -10.57 16.27 4.63
C TYR A 343 -10.70 15.02 3.74
N LEU A 344 -9.58 14.37 3.43
CA LEU A 344 -9.57 13.17 2.59
C LEU A 344 -10.45 12.07 3.18
N LYS A 345 -10.35 11.80 4.48
CA LYS A 345 -11.17 10.79 5.15
C LYS A 345 -12.67 11.14 5.13
N GLU A 346 -13.02 12.40 5.38
CA GLU A 346 -14.40 12.87 5.34
C GLU A 346 -15.02 12.76 3.93
N HIS A 347 -14.16 12.68 2.89
CA HIS A 347 -14.57 12.57 1.49
C HIS A 347 -14.36 11.17 0.90
N GLY A 348 -14.14 10.15 1.75
CA GLY A 348 -14.15 8.74 1.32
C GLY A 348 -12.80 8.19 0.87
N PHE A 349 -11.71 8.95 1.00
CA PHE A 349 -10.35 8.41 0.89
C PHE A 349 -9.96 7.66 2.16
N TYR A 350 -9.13 6.66 2.04
CA TYR A 350 -8.64 5.89 3.18
C TYR A 350 -7.17 5.53 2.99
N PHE A 351 -6.52 5.09 4.07
CA PHE A 351 -5.07 4.96 4.08
C PHE A 351 -4.63 3.51 4.24
N GLY A 352 -3.47 3.19 3.68
CA GLY A 352 -2.75 1.94 3.86
C GLY A 352 -1.28 2.20 4.22
N CYS A 353 -0.62 1.20 4.82
CA CYS A 353 0.81 1.22 5.09
C CYS A 353 1.59 0.70 3.88
N HIS A 354 2.55 1.48 3.37
CA HIS A 354 3.46 1.05 2.31
C HIS A 354 4.91 0.97 2.81
N SER A 355 5.10 0.36 4.02
CA SER A 355 6.34 0.42 4.79
C SER A 355 6.71 1.87 5.17
N TYR A 356 7.35 2.07 6.32
CA TYR A 356 7.77 3.42 6.71
C TYR A 356 8.84 3.98 5.77
N ALA A 357 9.86 3.17 5.46
CA ALA A 357 11.00 3.61 4.65
C ALA A 357 11.00 3.02 3.22
N HIS A 358 9.85 2.51 2.74
CA HIS A 358 9.73 1.85 1.43
C HIS A 358 10.76 0.73 1.24
N LEU A 359 10.94 -0.12 2.26
CA LEU A 359 11.92 -1.20 2.23
C LEU A 359 11.25 -2.54 1.89
N ASP A 360 11.99 -3.42 1.20
CA ASP A 360 11.61 -4.82 1.08
C ASP A 360 11.64 -5.49 2.44
N LEU A 361 10.48 -5.84 2.95
CA LEU A 361 10.33 -6.41 4.29
C LEU A 361 11.11 -7.72 4.46
N ASN A 362 11.32 -8.49 3.39
CA ASN A 362 12.13 -9.71 3.42
C ASN A 362 13.59 -9.47 3.82
N THR A 363 14.08 -8.24 3.66
CA THR A 363 15.46 -7.87 3.99
C THR A 363 15.64 -7.41 5.44
N LEU A 364 14.53 -7.25 6.18
CA LEU A 364 14.53 -6.71 7.53
C LEU A 364 14.38 -7.81 8.58
N THR A 365 15.27 -7.84 9.56
CA THR A 365 15.21 -8.77 10.70
C THR A 365 15.65 -8.07 11.99
N GLY A 366 15.19 -8.60 13.14
CA GLY A 366 15.58 -8.09 14.45
C GLY A 366 15.41 -6.58 14.59
N SER A 367 16.44 -5.88 15.03
CA SER A 367 16.39 -4.43 15.31
C SER A 367 16.06 -3.55 14.11
N LYS A 368 16.35 -3.99 12.88
CA LYS A 368 15.96 -3.25 11.66
C LYS A 368 14.45 -3.35 11.44
N LEU A 369 13.89 -4.53 11.63
CA LEU A 369 12.44 -4.75 11.56
C LEU A 369 11.72 -3.95 12.66
N ASP A 370 12.28 -3.96 13.89
CA ASP A 370 11.74 -3.16 14.99
C ASP A 370 11.78 -1.66 14.69
N LYS A 371 12.87 -1.16 14.14
CA LYS A 371 13.00 0.25 13.76
C LYS A 371 11.95 0.64 12.74
N GLU A 372 11.74 -0.17 11.70
CA GLU A 372 10.78 0.07 10.64
C GLU A 372 9.36 0.27 11.20
N PHE A 373 8.88 -0.69 12.01
CA PHE A 373 7.54 -0.59 12.60
C PHE A 373 7.42 0.45 13.71
N ASN A 374 8.46 0.65 14.52
CA ASN A 374 8.47 1.71 15.54
C ASN A 374 8.40 3.09 14.88
N SER A 375 9.13 3.30 13.77
CA SER A 375 9.05 4.56 13.02
C SER A 375 7.65 4.74 12.40
N TRP A 376 7.06 3.71 11.81
CA TRP A 376 5.67 3.77 11.37
C TRP A 376 4.72 4.18 12.50
N ASN A 377 4.82 3.51 13.64
CA ASN A 377 3.93 3.74 14.79
C ASN A 377 4.09 5.13 15.42
N THR A 378 5.26 5.76 15.30
CA THR A 378 5.52 7.06 15.90
C THR A 378 5.38 8.22 14.91
N GLN A 379 5.68 8.01 13.63
CA GLN A 379 5.74 9.09 12.65
C GLN A 379 4.51 9.14 11.73
N VAL A 380 3.89 7.99 11.40
CA VAL A 380 2.81 7.90 10.41
C VAL A 380 1.46 7.61 11.05
N LYS A 381 1.37 6.54 11.83
CA LYS A 381 0.12 6.09 12.47
C LYS A 381 -0.59 7.19 13.27
N PRO A 382 0.07 8.09 14.03
CA PRO A 382 -0.59 9.19 14.74
C PRO A 382 -1.25 10.25 13.82
N LEU A 383 -0.90 10.27 12.54
CA LEU A 383 -1.49 11.17 11.55
C LEU A 383 -2.67 10.54 10.85
N ILE A 384 -2.51 9.31 10.36
CA ILE A 384 -3.55 8.62 9.56
C ILE A 384 -4.49 7.73 10.38
N GLY A 385 -4.14 7.39 11.63
CA GLY A 385 -4.90 6.43 12.46
C GLY A 385 -4.62 4.97 12.09
N TYR A 386 -5.47 4.08 12.60
CA TYR A 386 -5.41 2.64 12.30
C TYR A 386 -5.74 2.34 10.84
N THR A 387 -5.05 1.35 10.27
CA THR A 387 -5.38 0.73 8.99
C THR A 387 -5.10 -0.78 9.05
N PRO A 388 -6.00 -1.63 8.51
CA PRO A 388 -5.75 -3.06 8.39
C PRO A 388 -4.89 -3.43 7.17
N PHE A 389 -4.58 -2.46 6.31
CA PHE A 389 -3.93 -2.67 5.01
C PHE A 389 -2.43 -2.46 5.09
N TYR A 390 -1.68 -3.49 4.69
CA TYR A 390 -0.27 -3.39 4.39
C TYR A 390 -0.02 -3.65 2.90
N VAL A 391 0.67 -2.73 2.25
CA VAL A 391 1.02 -2.78 0.84
C VAL A 391 2.52 -3.05 0.74
N TYR A 392 2.89 -4.19 0.18
CA TYR A 392 4.30 -4.56 0.09
C TYR A 392 5.04 -3.69 -0.93
N PRO A 393 6.11 -2.96 -0.54
CA PRO A 393 7.02 -2.34 -1.48
C PRO A 393 7.54 -3.36 -2.50
N PHE A 394 7.67 -2.94 -3.74
CA PHE A 394 8.10 -3.79 -4.87
C PHE A 394 7.18 -5.01 -5.13
N GLY A 395 6.06 -5.12 -4.44
CA GLY A 395 5.21 -6.31 -4.47
C GLY A 395 5.78 -7.54 -3.76
N ASN A 396 6.92 -7.42 -3.10
CA ASN A 396 7.65 -8.51 -2.45
C ASN A 396 6.97 -8.91 -1.13
N TRP A 397 6.04 -9.86 -1.22
CA TRP A 397 5.34 -10.37 -0.06
C TRP A 397 6.25 -11.30 0.79
N VAL A 398 5.97 -11.37 2.08
CA VAL A 398 6.68 -12.24 3.03
C VAL A 398 5.93 -13.55 3.24
N GLU A 399 6.67 -14.63 3.45
CA GLU A 399 6.09 -15.94 3.75
C GLU A 399 5.41 -15.96 5.13
N ALA A 400 4.31 -16.72 5.23
CA ALA A 400 3.68 -17.01 6.51
C ALA A 400 4.71 -17.65 7.46
N GLU A 401 4.52 -17.48 8.78
CA GLU A 401 5.41 -17.97 9.84
C GLU A 401 6.79 -17.30 9.97
N THR A 402 7.16 -16.40 9.04
CA THR A 402 8.38 -15.59 9.19
C THR A 402 8.25 -14.56 10.32
N GLU A 403 9.37 -14.05 10.80
CA GLU A 403 9.42 -12.95 11.78
C GLU A 403 8.66 -11.71 11.27
N GLN A 404 8.86 -11.38 10.01
CA GLN A 404 8.23 -10.24 9.34
C GLN A 404 6.70 -10.40 9.27
N TYR A 405 6.23 -11.58 8.89
CA TYR A 405 4.79 -11.86 8.84
C TYR A 405 4.14 -11.77 10.23
N LYS A 406 4.78 -12.39 11.24
CA LYS A 406 4.31 -12.32 12.63
C LYS A 406 4.27 -10.89 13.13
N ARG A 407 5.25 -10.06 12.73
CA ARG A 407 5.26 -8.64 13.07
C ARG A 407 4.10 -7.90 12.41
N LEU A 408 3.85 -8.08 11.11
CA LEU A 408 2.69 -7.49 10.44
C LEU A 408 1.38 -7.80 11.16
N VAL A 409 1.15 -9.07 11.48
CA VAL A 409 -0.07 -9.49 12.18
C VAL A 409 -0.17 -8.88 13.58
N SER A 410 0.96 -8.77 14.30
CA SER A 410 0.99 -8.17 15.65
C SER A 410 0.74 -6.65 15.63
N GLU A 411 1.07 -5.97 14.53
CA GLU A 411 0.79 -4.56 14.32
C GLU A 411 -0.66 -4.28 13.88
N GLY A 412 -1.44 -5.31 13.63
CA GLY A 412 -2.85 -5.20 13.23
C GLY A 412 -3.08 -5.13 11.73
N PHE A 413 -2.10 -5.47 10.90
CA PHE A 413 -2.29 -5.59 9.46
C PHE A 413 -2.87 -6.96 9.13
N HIS A 414 -4.09 -6.98 8.60
CA HIS A 414 -4.84 -8.21 8.30
C HIS A 414 -5.08 -8.42 6.81
N VAL A 415 -4.92 -7.38 6.01
CA VAL A 415 -5.04 -7.44 4.56
C VAL A 415 -3.74 -6.94 3.95
N MET A 416 -3.02 -7.84 3.28
CA MET A 416 -1.68 -7.60 2.77
C MET A 416 -1.69 -7.66 1.24
N TYR A 417 -1.23 -6.60 0.57
CA TYR A 417 -1.29 -6.48 -0.86
C TYR A 417 0.07 -6.60 -1.53
N GLY A 418 0.19 -7.57 -2.45
CA GLY A 418 1.25 -7.64 -3.44
C GLY A 418 0.86 -6.98 -4.77
N THR A 419 1.61 -7.28 -5.80
CA THR A 419 1.41 -6.75 -7.15
C THR A 419 1.34 -7.85 -8.18
N SER A 420 0.55 -7.65 -9.24
CA SER A 420 0.53 -8.49 -10.43
C SER A 420 0.62 -7.62 -11.68
N MET A 421 1.44 -8.02 -12.63
CA MET A 421 1.47 -7.44 -13.97
C MET A 421 0.49 -8.12 -14.93
N ASN A 422 -0.10 -9.23 -14.51
CA ASN A 422 -0.93 -10.06 -15.35
C ASN A 422 -2.36 -10.14 -14.81
N GLU A 423 -3.19 -9.29 -15.32
CA GLU A 423 -4.60 -9.23 -14.97
C GLU A 423 -5.39 -10.52 -15.32
N ILE A 424 -4.95 -11.25 -16.32
CA ILE A 424 -5.64 -12.44 -16.84
C ILE A 424 -5.51 -13.63 -15.88
N LEU A 425 -4.49 -13.65 -15.03
CA LEU A 425 -4.23 -14.76 -14.10
C LEU A 425 -4.98 -14.62 -12.77
N VAL A 426 -5.69 -13.54 -12.54
CA VAL A 426 -6.34 -13.28 -11.26
C VAL A 426 -7.72 -13.95 -11.18
N ASN A 427 -7.75 -15.24 -11.29
CA ASN A 427 -8.81 -16.05 -10.71
C ASN A 427 -8.54 -16.16 -9.20
N GLY A 428 -8.88 -15.12 -8.45
CA GLY A 428 -8.69 -15.05 -7.01
C GLY A 428 -7.67 -13.98 -6.60
N THR A 429 -8.08 -12.72 -6.70
CA THR A 429 -7.33 -11.56 -6.20
C THR A 429 -7.01 -11.67 -4.71
N TYR A 430 -7.74 -12.51 -3.98
CA TYR A 430 -7.63 -12.64 -2.53
C TYR A 430 -7.46 -14.10 -2.10
N GLN A 431 -6.51 -14.34 -1.21
CA GLN A 431 -6.21 -15.65 -0.65
C GLN A 431 -6.07 -15.56 0.87
N HIS A 432 -6.60 -16.55 1.58
CA HIS A 432 -6.32 -16.71 3.00
C HIS A 432 -4.88 -17.15 3.20
N ARG A 433 -4.12 -16.42 4.01
CA ARG A 433 -2.77 -16.82 4.45
C ARG A 433 -2.83 -17.70 5.67
N ASP A 434 -3.66 -17.29 6.62
CA ASP A 434 -4.05 -18.03 7.81
C ASP A 434 -5.43 -17.56 8.27
N VAL A 435 -5.82 -17.97 9.48
CA VAL A 435 -7.11 -17.55 10.04
C VAL A 435 -7.12 -16.04 10.31
N GLY A 436 -7.90 -15.31 9.51
CA GLY A 436 -8.14 -13.88 9.68
C GLY A 436 -7.13 -12.96 9.04
N ASN A 437 -6.19 -13.52 8.24
CA ASN A 437 -5.26 -12.73 7.45
C ASN A 437 -5.38 -13.09 5.98
N ILE A 438 -5.40 -12.07 5.12
CA ILE A 438 -5.70 -12.18 3.71
C ILE A 438 -4.58 -11.55 2.90
N TYR A 439 -4.13 -12.26 1.89
CA TYR A 439 -3.27 -11.74 0.85
C TYR A 439 -4.13 -11.36 -0.36
N GLY A 440 -3.90 -10.18 -0.90
CA GLY A 440 -4.53 -9.69 -2.13
C GLY A 440 -3.49 -9.29 -3.16
N GLU A 441 -3.81 -9.49 -4.44
CA GLU A 441 -3.00 -8.97 -5.54
C GLU A 441 -3.68 -7.76 -6.15
N ARG A 442 -2.87 -6.76 -6.50
CA ARG A 442 -3.28 -5.55 -7.18
C ARG A 442 -2.65 -5.51 -8.56
N PHE A 443 -3.44 -5.13 -9.55
CA PHE A 443 -2.94 -4.95 -10.89
C PHE A 443 -2.21 -3.62 -11.01
N ILE A 444 -0.92 -3.65 -11.37
CA ILE A 444 -0.16 -2.44 -11.62
C ILE A 444 -0.55 -1.84 -12.97
N TYR A 445 -1.04 -0.59 -12.94
CA TYR A 445 -1.35 0.18 -14.13
C TYR A 445 -0.35 1.33 -14.26
N CYS A 446 0.57 1.22 -15.22
CA CYS A 446 1.68 2.16 -15.41
C CYS A 446 2.16 2.10 -16.87
N GLY A 447 3.05 3.01 -17.25
CA GLY A 447 3.59 3.06 -18.60
C GLY A 447 4.19 1.74 -19.08
N LYS A 448 4.93 1.04 -18.20
CA LYS A 448 5.56 -0.26 -18.52
C LYS A 448 4.54 -1.34 -18.88
N THR A 449 3.46 -1.47 -18.11
CA THR A 449 2.42 -2.46 -18.40
C THR A 449 1.68 -2.12 -19.69
N MET A 450 1.39 -0.85 -19.93
CA MET A 450 0.75 -0.39 -21.17
C MET A 450 1.61 -0.73 -22.40
N VAL A 451 2.92 -0.47 -22.34
CA VAL A 451 3.87 -0.83 -23.40
C VAL A 451 3.93 -2.35 -23.61
N ALA A 452 3.91 -3.13 -22.53
CA ALA A 452 3.91 -4.58 -22.61
C ALA A 452 2.64 -5.13 -23.28
N TYR A 453 1.47 -4.59 -22.94
CA TYR A 453 0.20 -4.99 -23.58
C TYR A 453 0.14 -4.63 -25.04
N ALA A 454 0.56 -3.44 -25.43
CA ALA A 454 0.65 -3.06 -26.84
C ALA A 454 1.53 -4.03 -27.62
N LYS A 455 2.69 -4.40 -27.06
CA LYS A 455 3.63 -5.34 -27.69
C LYS A 455 3.08 -6.74 -27.84
N ASN A 456 2.32 -7.23 -26.86
CA ASN A 456 1.82 -8.60 -26.84
C ASN A 456 0.45 -8.74 -27.54
N GLY A 457 -0.12 -7.64 -28.04
CA GLY A 457 -1.48 -7.62 -28.61
C GLY A 457 -2.57 -7.94 -27.59
N THR A 458 -2.31 -7.70 -26.32
CA THR A 458 -3.24 -7.93 -25.21
C THR A 458 -4.02 -6.66 -24.95
N PHE A 459 -5.33 -6.80 -24.78
CA PHE A 459 -6.20 -5.69 -24.36
C PHE A 459 -6.47 -5.81 -22.87
N ASP A 460 -6.39 -4.67 -22.20
CA ASP A 460 -6.73 -4.57 -20.80
C ASP A 460 -8.27 -4.64 -20.62
N LYS A 461 -8.74 -5.38 -19.63
CA LYS A 461 -10.19 -5.41 -19.30
C LYS A 461 -10.72 -4.04 -18.86
N TYR A 462 -9.86 -3.14 -18.45
CA TYR A 462 -10.20 -1.78 -18.05
C TYR A 462 -10.18 -0.80 -19.21
N GLY A 463 -9.56 -1.11 -20.34
CA GLY A 463 -9.54 -0.26 -21.53
C GLY A 463 -8.64 -0.76 -22.66
N ASP A 464 -8.73 -0.12 -23.81
CA ASP A 464 -7.81 -0.35 -24.92
C ASP A 464 -6.51 0.44 -24.69
N VAL A 465 -5.40 -0.26 -24.57
CA VAL A 465 -4.12 0.35 -24.24
C VAL A 465 -3.71 1.48 -25.19
N TYR A 466 -4.04 1.38 -26.48
CA TYR A 466 -3.70 2.42 -27.46
C TYR A 466 -4.54 3.70 -27.32
N GLU A 467 -5.74 3.58 -26.76
CA GLU A 467 -6.62 4.72 -26.47
C GLU A 467 -6.26 5.35 -25.12
N LEU A 468 -5.83 4.54 -24.17
CA LEU A 468 -5.46 4.99 -22.83
C LEU A 468 -4.09 5.67 -22.77
N TYR A 469 -3.13 5.20 -23.59
CA TYR A 469 -1.74 5.67 -23.57
C TYR A 469 -1.59 7.11 -24.05
N ASP A 470 -0.76 7.87 -23.36
CA ASP A 470 -0.45 9.26 -23.68
C ASP A 470 0.81 9.34 -24.55
N ASN A 471 0.63 9.24 -25.86
CA ASN A 471 1.75 9.36 -26.80
C ASN A 471 2.48 10.70 -26.70
N ASP A 472 1.80 11.79 -26.35
CA ASP A 472 2.43 13.12 -26.33
C ASP A 472 3.30 13.29 -25.08
N GLY A 473 2.84 12.82 -23.92
CA GLY A 473 3.54 12.89 -22.64
C GLY A 473 4.58 11.80 -22.41
N ARG A 474 4.85 10.92 -23.39
CA ARG A 474 5.74 9.77 -23.23
C ARG A 474 6.95 9.78 -24.14
N TYR A 475 8.07 9.29 -23.64
CA TYR A 475 9.28 9.03 -24.44
C TYR A 475 9.07 7.89 -25.45
N ILE A 476 8.50 6.77 -25.02
CA ILE A 476 8.13 5.66 -25.89
C ILE A 476 6.81 6.02 -26.57
N LYS A 477 6.72 5.78 -27.87
CA LYS A 477 5.46 6.01 -28.62
C LYS A 477 4.83 4.66 -28.95
N LEU A 478 3.51 4.55 -28.78
CA LEU A 478 2.73 3.39 -29.14
C LEU A 478 1.81 3.72 -30.31
N TYR A 479 1.92 2.92 -31.35
CA TYR A 479 1.06 3.00 -32.54
C TYR A 479 0.58 1.59 -32.89
N ARG A 480 -0.68 1.47 -33.34
CA ARG A 480 -1.23 0.21 -33.86
C ARG A 480 -0.57 -0.19 -35.16
#